data_c699fde8708ef38bad5418d860fa086d
#
_entry.id   c699fde8708ef38bad5418d860fa086d
#
_cell.length_a   1.000
_cell.length_b   1.000
_cell.length_c   1.000
_cell.angle_alpha   90.00
_cell.angle_beta   90.00
_cell.angle_gamma   90.00
#
_symmetry.space_group_name_H-M   'P 1'
#
loop_
_entity.id
_entity.type
_entity.pdbx_description
1 polymer ?
#
loop_
_entity_poly.entity_id
_entity_poly.type
_entity_poly.pdbx_seq_one_letter_code
_entity_poly.pdbx_strand_id
1 'polypeptide(L)'
;MDHDIWRQLTHDLGRALGELNEGQYLVLSIRGTNRFVQFAGEGSLGMLAEAASNHYLPRGERLDDAAHCRLLQLGWWAPTHEPEESGPRAWGGSPNYFLMMEAPVDFAMLAEIAVGALVSVYGAKDPRQLEYRAFSRCGDGIEFPVLGLAPAEQ
;
A
#
# COMPACT_ATOMS: atom_id res chain seq x y z
N MET A 1 4.76 -1.23 22.94
CA MET A 1 4.72 -1.52 21.50
C MET A 1 6.04 -2.14 21.08
N ASP A 2 5.98 -3.20 20.38
CA ASP A 2 7.18 -3.90 19.96
C ASP A 2 7.63 -3.38 18.60
N HIS A 3 8.63 -2.49 18.61
CA HIS A 3 9.18 -1.91 17.37
C HIS A 3 9.86 -2.95 16.50
N ASP A 4 10.33 -4.06 17.09
CA ASP A 4 11.02 -5.10 16.35
C ASP A 4 10.09 -5.84 15.40
N ILE A 5 8.82 -6.05 15.81
CA ILE A 5 7.82 -6.71 14.96
C ILE A 5 7.59 -5.88 13.69
N TRP A 6 7.42 -4.57 13.84
CA TRP A 6 7.20 -3.68 12.70
C TRP A 6 8.45 -3.53 11.84
N ARG A 7 9.63 -3.53 12.47
CA ARG A 7 10.88 -3.46 11.72
C ARG A 7 11.06 -4.70 10.86
N GLN A 8 10.72 -5.87 11.40
CA GLN A 8 10.80 -7.11 10.64
C GLN A 8 9.84 -7.08 9.44
N LEU A 9 8.59 -6.66 9.67
CA LEU A 9 7.64 -6.53 8.57
C LEU A 9 8.12 -5.55 7.51
N THR A 10 8.67 -4.40 7.94
CA THR A 10 9.19 -3.40 7.00
C THR A 10 10.28 -3.99 6.13
N HIS A 11 11.20 -4.74 6.74
CA HIS A 11 12.25 -5.43 6.00
C HIS A 11 11.69 -6.45 5.02
N ASP A 12 10.76 -7.28 5.48
CA ASP A 12 10.16 -8.32 4.66
C ASP A 12 9.34 -7.73 3.52
N LEU A 13 8.64 -6.64 3.79
CA LEU A 13 7.89 -5.93 2.75
C LEU A 13 8.83 -5.39 1.66
N GLY A 14 9.96 -4.80 2.07
CA GLY A 14 10.95 -4.34 1.11
C GLY A 14 11.42 -5.45 0.19
N ARG A 15 11.64 -6.64 0.74
CA ARG A 15 12.02 -7.81 -0.05
C ARG A 15 10.91 -8.23 -1.01
N ALA A 16 9.66 -8.26 -0.52
CA ALA A 16 8.52 -8.63 -1.37
C ALA A 16 8.36 -7.64 -2.53
N LEU A 17 8.49 -6.35 -2.25
CA LEU A 17 8.39 -5.32 -3.29
C LEU A 17 9.47 -5.48 -4.35
N GLY A 18 10.68 -5.89 -3.94
CA GLY A 18 11.77 -6.16 -4.88
C GLY A 18 11.50 -7.35 -5.80
N GLU A 19 10.58 -8.23 -5.41
CA GLU A 19 10.20 -9.39 -6.22
C GLU A 19 8.95 -9.13 -7.07
N LEU A 20 8.33 -7.96 -6.94
CA LEU A 20 7.10 -7.62 -7.65
C LEU A 20 7.45 -7.18 -9.07
N ASN A 21 7.02 -7.97 -10.05
CA ASN A 21 7.33 -7.71 -11.46
C ASN A 21 6.30 -6.79 -12.11
N GLU A 22 6.60 -6.36 -13.34
CA GLU A 22 5.65 -5.55 -14.12
C GLU A 22 4.30 -6.27 -14.25
N GLY A 23 3.22 -5.56 -14.01
CA GLY A 23 1.87 -6.11 -14.09
C GLY A 23 1.48 -6.96 -12.90
N GLN A 24 2.24 -6.93 -11.82
CA GLN A 24 1.91 -7.61 -10.59
C GLN A 24 1.55 -6.61 -9.51
N TYR A 25 0.63 -7.00 -8.63
CA TYR A 25 0.07 -6.14 -7.60
C TYR A 25 0.13 -6.80 -6.24
N LEU A 26 0.40 -6.00 -5.22
CA LEU A 26 0.40 -6.45 -3.82
C LEU A 26 -0.46 -5.49 -3.01
N VAL A 27 -1.41 -6.03 -2.25
CA VAL A 27 -2.28 -5.25 -1.36
C VAL A 27 -2.08 -5.74 0.06
N LEU A 28 -1.80 -4.83 0.98
CA LEU A 28 -1.79 -5.10 2.41
C LEU A 28 -2.98 -4.39 3.03
N SER A 29 -3.84 -5.12 3.73
CA SER A 29 -5.01 -4.54 4.36
C SER A 29 -5.11 -4.92 5.83
N ILE A 30 -5.78 -4.07 6.61
CA ILE A 30 -6.10 -4.38 8.00
C ILE A 30 -7.38 -5.22 7.96
N ARG A 31 -7.30 -6.44 8.48
CA ARG A 31 -8.40 -7.40 8.43
C ARG A 31 -9.68 -6.80 9.01
N GLY A 32 -10.77 -7.00 8.30
CA GLY A 32 -12.08 -6.50 8.72
C GLY A 32 -12.33 -5.03 8.43
N THR A 33 -11.43 -4.37 7.71
CA THR A 33 -11.59 -2.96 7.34
C THR A 33 -11.33 -2.77 5.85
N ASN A 34 -11.62 -1.56 5.35
CA ASN A 34 -11.27 -1.17 3.98
C ASN A 34 -9.97 -0.35 3.95
N ARG A 35 -9.21 -0.40 5.01
CA ARG A 35 -7.94 0.31 5.13
C ARG A 35 -6.81 -0.53 4.55
N PHE A 36 -6.09 0.06 3.60
CA PHE A 36 -5.08 -0.68 2.84
C PHE A 36 -3.96 0.22 2.35
N VAL A 37 -2.83 -0.41 2.01
CA VAL A 37 -1.82 0.13 1.11
C VAL A 37 -1.63 -0.89 -0.01
N GLN A 38 -1.35 -0.42 -1.21
CA GLN A 38 -1.16 -1.32 -2.35
C GLN A 38 -0.04 -0.85 -3.25
N PHE A 39 0.48 -1.79 -4.01
CA PHE A 39 1.64 -1.57 -4.86
C PHE A 39 1.41 -2.18 -6.23
N ALA A 40 1.85 -1.48 -7.26
CA ALA A 40 1.81 -1.98 -8.63
C ALA A 40 3.22 -1.93 -9.21
N GLY A 41 3.73 -3.07 -9.64
CA GLY A 41 5.01 -3.14 -10.33
C GLY A 41 4.86 -2.60 -11.73
N GLU A 42 5.71 -1.63 -12.09
CA GLU A 42 5.68 -0.96 -13.39
C GLU A 42 6.95 -1.26 -14.19
N GLY A 43 7.68 -2.29 -13.81
CA GLY A 43 8.91 -2.70 -14.51
C GLY A 43 9.96 -1.60 -14.54
N SER A 44 10.44 -1.29 -15.73
CA SER A 44 11.48 -0.26 -15.91
C SER A 44 11.00 1.15 -15.55
N LEU A 45 9.69 1.37 -15.46
CA LEU A 45 9.14 2.67 -15.06
C LEU A 45 9.14 2.87 -13.55
N GLY A 46 9.31 1.79 -12.78
CA GLY A 46 9.37 1.89 -11.33
C GLY A 46 8.20 1.21 -10.62
N MET A 47 7.64 1.86 -9.62
CA MET A 47 6.56 1.27 -8.81
C MET A 47 5.60 2.36 -8.35
N LEU A 48 4.32 2.07 -8.50
CA LEU A 48 3.24 2.90 -7.98
C LEU A 48 2.80 2.34 -6.63
N ALA A 49 2.73 3.20 -5.61
CA ALA A 49 2.18 2.85 -4.31
C ALA A 49 0.96 3.71 -4.04
N GLU A 50 -0.07 3.12 -3.43
CA GLU A 50 -1.30 3.82 -3.08
C GLU A 50 -1.72 3.48 -1.66
N ALA A 51 -2.37 4.44 -0.99
CA ALA A 51 -2.93 4.26 0.34
C ALA A 51 -4.38 4.75 0.34
N ALA A 52 -5.26 4.01 1.00
CA ALA A 52 -6.70 4.22 0.94
C ALA A 52 -7.10 5.66 1.28
N SER A 53 -7.87 6.29 0.39
CA SER A 53 -8.45 7.61 0.61
C SER A 53 -9.91 7.47 1.06
N ASN A 54 -10.51 8.61 1.45
CA ASN A 54 -11.92 8.64 1.85
C ASN A 54 -12.87 8.30 0.71
N HIS A 55 -12.41 8.27 -0.54
CA HIS A 55 -13.22 7.79 -1.65
C HIS A 55 -13.56 6.31 -1.53
N TYR A 56 -12.72 5.55 -0.83
CA TYR A 56 -12.87 4.10 -0.68
C TYR A 56 -13.16 3.66 0.75
N LEU A 57 -13.10 4.59 1.71
CA LEU A 57 -13.31 4.25 3.12
C LEU A 57 -14.77 4.50 3.51
N PRO A 58 -15.43 3.53 4.16
CA PRO A 58 -16.78 3.73 4.66
C PRO A 58 -16.78 4.77 5.79
N ARG A 59 -17.96 5.28 6.11
CA ARG A 59 -18.12 6.38 7.05
C ARG A 59 -17.37 6.20 8.37
N GLY A 60 -17.41 5.00 8.92
CA GLY A 60 -16.76 4.72 10.21
C GLY A 60 -15.24 4.60 10.16
N GLU A 61 -14.67 4.58 8.94
CA GLU A 61 -13.23 4.42 8.74
C GLU A 61 -12.58 5.66 8.12
N ARG A 62 -13.34 6.71 7.90
CA ARG A 62 -12.85 7.90 7.21
C ARG A 62 -11.72 8.59 7.96
N LEU A 63 -10.80 9.14 7.19
CA LEU A 63 -9.67 9.89 7.70
C LEU A 63 -10.08 11.34 7.98
N ASP A 64 -9.62 11.86 9.12
CA ASP A 64 -9.81 13.27 9.46
C ASP A 64 -8.64 14.11 8.93
N ASP A 65 -8.67 15.42 9.21
CA ASP A 65 -7.63 16.32 8.73
C ASP A 65 -6.26 15.98 9.31
N ALA A 66 -6.20 15.51 10.56
CA ALA A 66 -4.93 15.12 11.18
C ALA A 66 -4.32 13.92 10.47
N ALA A 67 -5.15 12.93 10.10
CA ALA A 67 -4.69 11.76 9.35
C ALA A 67 -4.22 12.17 7.96
N HIS A 68 -4.94 13.06 7.29
CA HIS A 68 -4.53 13.58 5.98
C HIS A 68 -3.15 14.24 6.09
N CYS A 69 -2.96 15.14 7.06
CA CYS A 69 -1.68 15.80 7.26
C CYS A 69 -0.57 14.80 7.56
N ARG A 70 -0.88 13.77 8.33
CA ARG A 70 0.11 12.75 8.67
C ARG A 70 0.58 11.97 7.44
N LEU A 71 -0.33 11.64 6.54
CA LEU A 71 0.04 10.99 5.29
C LEU A 71 0.98 11.86 4.46
N LEU A 72 0.68 13.16 4.35
CA LEU A 72 1.56 14.07 3.62
C LEU A 72 2.93 14.17 4.28
N GLN A 73 3.00 14.19 5.61
CA GLN A 73 4.26 14.21 6.35
C GLN A 73 5.08 12.95 6.12
N LEU A 74 4.43 11.80 5.94
CA LEU A 74 5.12 10.55 5.66
C LEU A 74 5.68 10.48 4.23
N GLY A 75 5.24 11.36 3.36
CA GLY A 75 5.71 11.43 1.98
C GLY A 75 4.67 11.09 0.92
N TRP A 76 3.45 10.76 1.33
CA TRP A 76 2.38 10.47 0.37
C TRP A 76 1.90 11.75 -0.29
N TRP A 77 1.49 11.63 -1.56
CA TRP A 77 0.87 12.73 -2.31
C TRP A 77 -0.65 12.62 -2.17
N ALA A 78 -1.32 13.77 -2.11
CA ALA A 78 -2.77 13.82 -1.97
C ALA A 78 -3.48 13.28 -3.22
N PRO A 79 -4.70 12.72 -3.07
CA PRO A 79 -5.50 12.30 -4.22
C PRO A 79 -5.69 13.45 -5.22
N THR A 80 -5.66 13.14 -6.50
CA THR A 80 -5.71 14.14 -7.57
C THR A 80 -7.02 14.14 -8.35
N HIS A 81 -7.83 13.09 -8.21
CA HIS A 81 -9.09 12.99 -8.96
C HIS A 81 -10.06 12.02 -8.28
N GLU A 82 -11.30 12.02 -8.76
CA GLU A 82 -12.32 11.11 -8.25
C GLU A 82 -12.17 9.73 -8.87
N PRO A 83 -12.68 8.67 -8.21
CA PRO A 83 -12.59 7.31 -8.76
C PRO A 83 -13.15 7.18 -10.18
N GLU A 84 -14.21 7.92 -10.52
CA GLU A 84 -14.82 7.87 -11.83
C GLU A 84 -13.90 8.40 -12.93
N GLU A 85 -12.92 9.20 -12.56
CA GLU A 85 -11.95 9.77 -13.50
C GLU A 85 -10.76 8.84 -13.71
N SER A 86 -10.69 7.75 -12.93
CA SER A 86 -9.62 6.76 -13.06
C SER A 86 -9.91 5.83 -14.21
N GLY A 87 -8.94 5.62 -15.06
CA GLY A 87 -9.07 4.72 -16.19
C GLY A 87 -7.75 4.58 -16.91
N PRO A 88 -7.73 3.77 -17.99
CA PRO A 88 -6.47 3.54 -18.73
C PRO A 88 -5.85 4.81 -19.30
N ARG A 89 -6.63 5.88 -19.42
CA ARG A 89 -6.17 7.16 -19.96
C ARG A 89 -5.86 8.19 -18.89
N ALA A 90 -6.03 7.85 -17.60
CA ALA A 90 -5.66 8.75 -16.52
C ALA A 90 -4.14 8.82 -16.43
N TRP A 91 -3.60 10.02 -16.58
CA TRP A 91 -2.16 10.26 -16.57
C TRP A 91 -1.74 10.82 -15.22
N GLY A 92 -0.92 10.05 -14.52
CA GLY A 92 -0.39 10.48 -13.24
C GLY A 92 -1.47 10.72 -12.20
N GLY A 93 -1.15 10.52 -10.96
CA GLY A 93 -2.11 10.72 -9.88
C GLY A 93 -2.99 9.52 -9.62
N SER A 94 -3.95 9.71 -8.74
CA SER A 94 -4.78 8.62 -8.23
C SER A 94 -5.96 9.20 -7.45
N PRO A 95 -7.08 8.46 -7.33
CA PRO A 95 -8.12 8.81 -6.35
C PRO A 95 -7.72 8.44 -4.91
N ASN A 96 -6.64 7.70 -4.73
CA ASN A 96 -6.03 7.42 -3.44
C ASN A 96 -4.86 8.36 -3.16
N TYR A 97 -4.34 8.34 -1.93
CA TYR A 97 -2.99 8.86 -1.69
C TYR A 97 -2.03 7.98 -2.49
N PHE A 98 -0.99 8.57 -3.05
CA PHE A 98 -0.11 7.80 -3.92
C PHE A 98 1.33 8.28 -3.90
N LEU A 99 2.21 7.42 -4.40
CA LEU A 99 3.60 7.72 -4.67
C LEU A 99 3.99 6.97 -5.93
N MET A 100 4.73 7.63 -6.80
CA MET A 100 5.34 6.97 -7.95
C MET A 100 6.84 7.07 -7.79
N MET A 101 7.50 5.94 -7.61
CA MET A 101 8.96 5.88 -7.53
C MET A 101 9.52 5.38 -8.83
N GLU A 102 10.46 6.13 -9.40
CA GLU A 102 11.16 5.74 -10.61
C GLU A 102 12.17 4.64 -10.32
N ALA A 103 12.45 3.81 -11.31
CA ALA A 103 13.50 2.80 -11.18
C ALA A 103 14.88 3.46 -11.24
N PRO A 104 15.86 3.00 -10.46
CA PRO A 104 15.78 1.91 -9.50
C PRO A 104 15.04 2.33 -8.22
N VAL A 105 14.05 1.52 -7.84
CA VAL A 105 13.19 1.83 -6.71
C VAL A 105 13.93 1.55 -5.39
N ASP A 106 13.82 2.49 -4.46
CA ASP A 106 14.28 2.26 -3.09
C ASP A 106 13.20 1.51 -2.32
N PHE A 107 13.23 0.20 -2.40
CA PHE A 107 12.21 -0.65 -1.79
C PHE A 107 12.17 -0.53 -0.27
N ALA A 108 13.33 -0.32 0.36
CA ALA A 108 13.40 -0.15 1.81
C ALA A 108 12.67 1.12 2.24
N MET A 109 12.89 2.23 1.54
CA MET A 109 12.22 3.49 1.83
C MET A 109 10.73 3.38 1.60
N LEU A 110 10.32 2.76 0.48
CA LEU A 110 8.91 2.60 0.16
C LEU A 110 8.20 1.76 1.23
N ALA A 111 8.85 0.68 1.68
CA ALA A 111 8.30 -0.15 2.76
C ALA A 111 8.13 0.65 4.06
N GLU A 112 9.10 1.50 4.41
CA GLU A 112 8.99 2.34 5.60
C GLU A 112 7.81 3.31 5.51
N ILE A 113 7.63 3.93 4.35
CA ILE A 113 6.52 4.86 4.13
C ILE A 113 5.18 4.12 4.25
N ALA A 114 5.08 2.93 3.67
CA ALA A 114 3.85 2.15 3.70
C ALA A 114 3.50 1.65 5.09
N VAL A 115 4.47 1.09 5.81
CA VAL A 115 4.25 0.63 7.18
C VAL A 115 3.93 1.81 8.09
N GLY A 116 4.58 2.95 7.86
CA GLY A 116 4.26 4.19 8.58
C GLY A 116 2.80 4.57 8.44
N ALA A 117 2.25 4.47 7.22
CA ALA A 117 0.83 4.74 7.00
C ALA A 117 -0.06 3.74 7.75
N LEU A 118 0.24 2.45 7.64
CA LEU A 118 -0.56 1.42 8.32
C LEU A 118 -0.60 1.62 9.82
N VAL A 119 0.52 1.96 10.43
CA VAL A 119 0.64 2.11 11.88
C VAL A 119 0.12 3.46 12.37
N SER A 120 0.64 4.56 11.81
CA SER A 120 0.37 5.89 12.37
C SER A 120 -0.87 6.58 11.81
N VAL A 121 -1.43 6.08 10.72
CA VAL A 121 -2.64 6.67 10.11
C VAL A 121 -3.82 5.72 10.20
N TYR A 122 -3.64 4.48 9.72
CA TYR A 122 -4.75 3.54 9.65
C TYR A 122 -4.97 2.73 10.93
N GLY A 123 -4.06 2.85 11.90
CA GLY A 123 -4.28 2.32 13.24
C GLY A 123 -3.92 0.86 13.45
N ALA A 124 -3.11 0.27 12.59
CA ALA A 124 -2.62 -1.09 12.82
C ALA A 124 -1.74 -1.13 14.07
N LYS A 125 -2.01 -2.07 14.96
CA LYS A 125 -1.30 -2.20 16.24
C LYS A 125 -0.37 -3.39 16.28
N ASP A 126 -0.60 -4.37 15.42
CA ASP A 126 0.18 -5.60 15.36
C ASP A 126 0.14 -6.12 13.93
N PRO A 127 1.27 -6.59 13.38
CA PRO A 127 1.29 -7.17 12.03
C PRO A 127 0.30 -8.31 11.83
N ARG A 128 -0.09 -9.01 12.91
CA ARG A 128 -1.07 -10.09 12.83
C ARG A 128 -2.46 -9.60 12.44
N GLN A 129 -2.72 -8.29 12.52
CA GLN A 129 -3.96 -7.69 12.05
C GLN A 129 -3.98 -7.52 10.54
N LEU A 130 -2.85 -7.70 9.89
CA LEU A 130 -2.72 -7.50 8.46
C LEU A 130 -2.92 -8.81 7.70
N GLU A 131 -3.47 -8.67 6.50
CA GLU A 131 -3.51 -9.74 5.52
C GLU A 131 -3.06 -9.19 4.18
N TYR A 132 -2.65 -10.07 3.27
CA TYR A 132 -2.21 -9.61 1.97
C TYR A 132 -2.92 -10.35 0.85
N ARG A 133 -3.00 -9.69 -0.28
CA ARG A 133 -3.43 -10.27 -1.54
C ARG A 133 -2.44 -9.83 -2.61
N ALA A 134 -2.00 -10.78 -3.43
CA ALA A 134 -1.11 -10.47 -4.53
C ALA A 134 -1.61 -11.19 -5.78
N PHE A 135 -1.53 -10.51 -6.92
CA PHE A 135 -2.08 -11.06 -8.16
C PHE A 135 -1.44 -10.38 -9.37
N SER A 136 -1.52 -11.07 -10.51
CA SER A 136 -1.07 -10.50 -11.78
C SER A 136 -2.22 -9.77 -12.46
N ARG A 137 -1.88 -9.01 -13.50
CA ARG A 137 -2.87 -8.33 -14.35
C ARG A 137 -3.91 -9.29 -14.93
N CYS A 138 -3.51 -10.55 -15.14
CA CYS A 138 -4.41 -11.58 -15.66
C CYS A 138 -5.26 -12.23 -14.56
N GLY A 139 -5.08 -11.82 -13.30
CA GLY A 139 -5.84 -12.33 -12.18
C GLY A 139 -5.23 -13.53 -11.45
N ASP A 140 -4.09 -14.02 -11.92
CA ASP A 140 -3.42 -15.15 -11.26
C ASP A 140 -2.92 -14.72 -9.87
N GLY A 141 -3.23 -15.57 -8.87
CA GLY A 141 -2.75 -15.33 -7.51
C GLY A 141 -1.24 -15.54 -7.40
N ILE A 142 -0.62 -14.72 -6.57
CA ILE A 142 0.81 -14.78 -6.30
C ILE A 142 0.99 -14.90 -4.80
N GLU A 143 1.95 -15.69 -4.36
CA GLU A 143 2.24 -15.84 -2.95
C GLU A 143 3.55 -15.16 -2.59
N PHE A 144 3.55 -14.51 -1.43
CA PHE A 144 4.73 -13.88 -0.86
C PHE A 144 4.96 -14.41 0.56
N PRO A 145 5.47 -15.65 0.69
CA PRO A 145 5.74 -16.23 2.01
C PRO A 145 6.70 -15.39 2.85
N VAL A 146 7.55 -14.62 2.20
CA VAL A 146 8.51 -13.74 2.88
C VAL A 146 7.84 -12.74 3.80
N LEU A 147 6.58 -12.36 3.53
CA LEU A 147 5.85 -11.40 4.35
C LEU A 147 5.51 -11.95 5.74
N GLY A 148 5.38 -13.27 5.87
CA GLY A 148 4.96 -13.86 7.13
C GLY A 148 3.54 -13.49 7.56
N LEU A 149 2.72 -13.02 6.62
CA LEU A 149 1.34 -12.61 6.86
C LEU A 149 0.38 -13.65 6.30
N ALA A 150 -0.84 -13.65 6.84
CA ALA A 150 -1.91 -14.49 6.31
C ALA A 150 -2.37 -13.95 4.95
N PRO A 151 -2.59 -14.84 3.95
CA PRO A 151 -3.23 -14.41 2.71
C PRO A 151 -4.68 -14.04 3.00
N ALA A 152 -5.19 -13.02 2.29
CA ALA A 152 -6.59 -12.65 2.40
C ALA A 152 -7.46 -13.76 1.81
N GLU A 153 -8.60 -14.02 2.45
CA GLU A 153 -9.56 -14.97 1.93
C GLU A 153 -10.22 -14.37 0.69
N GLN A 154 -10.46 -15.22 -0.29
CA GLN A 154 -11.13 -14.81 -1.52
C GLN A 154 -12.62 -14.93 -1.40
#